data_8fc2b024edb22804836d4cb239fa21a7
#
_entry.id   8fc2b024edb22804836d4cb239fa21a7
#
_cell.length_a   1.000
_cell.length_b   1.000
_cell.length_c   1.000
_cell.angle_alpha   90.00
_cell.angle_beta   90.00
_cell.angle_gamma   90.00
#
_symmetry.space_group_name_H-M   'P 1'
#
loop_
_entity.id
_entity.type
_entity.pdbx_description
1 polymer ?
#
loop_
_entity_poly.entity_id
_entity_poly.type
_entity_poly.pdbx_seq_one_letter_code
_entity_poly.pdbx_strand_id
1 'polypeptide(L)'
;MSLMSLPRISLLALFLGAGSFVYGAYIPLKAWAAQILLDMAWERRLQGAADSRPWPWADTAPLARIRQPRLGIDQVVLEGSSGRVLAFGPGHVGGSARPGSAGNVVISGHRDTHFRWLQRLQNGDELLLQTDDGRDRSYRVVQSAIHHESEIGLLEPLQGDQLRLLTCYPFDAVSAGGAQRYVVTAYPAGA
;
A
#
# COMPACT_ATOMS: atom_id res chain seq x y z
N MET A 1 -14.77 55.04 -22.98
CA MET A 1 -14.34 53.61 -23.04
C MET A 1 -14.22 53.08 -21.62
N SER A 2 -14.99 52.05 -21.31
CA SER A 2 -15.47 51.68 -19.96
C SER A 2 -14.39 50.99 -19.13
N LEU A 3 -13.89 51.66 -18.08
CA LEU A 3 -13.01 51.12 -17.02
C LEU A 3 -13.78 50.21 -16.04
N MET A 4 -15.08 49.95 -16.27
CA MET A 4 -15.92 49.10 -15.38
C MET A 4 -15.82 47.59 -15.63
N SER A 5 -15.10 47.12 -16.62
CA SER A 5 -14.99 45.68 -16.94
C SER A 5 -13.87 44.98 -16.21
N LEU A 6 -12.80 45.67 -15.83
CA LEU A 6 -11.62 45.12 -15.14
C LEU A 6 -11.96 44.44 -13.80
N PRO A 7 -12.76 45.00 -12.88
CA PRO A 7 -13.06 44.34 -11.58
C PRO A 7 -13.88 43.06 -11.76
N ARG A 8 -14.77 42.99 -12.78
CA ARG A 8 -15.56 41.79 -13.06
C ARG A 8 -14.69 40.62 -13.60
N ILE A 9 -13.74 40.93 -14.48
CA ILE A 9 -12.77 39.94 -15.02
C ILE A 9 -11.88 39.42 -13.91
N SER A 10 -11.38 40.30 -13.03
CA SER A 10 -10.55 39.90 -11.89
C SER A 10 -11.33 39.02 -10.90
N LEU A 11 -12.59 39.34 -10.64
CA LEU A 11 -13.44 38.52 -9.76
C LEU A 11 -13.73 37.13 -10.37
N LEU A 12 -14.01 37.07 -11.67
CA LEU A 12 -14.20 35.81 -12.38
C LEU A 12 -12.92 34.95 -12.36
N ALA A 13 -11.76 35.56 -12.61
CA ALA A 13 -10.47 34.87 -12.53
C ALA A 13 -10.18 34.34 -11.13
N LEU A 14 -10.53 35.09 -10.07
CA LEU A 14 -10.40 34.67 -8.69
C LEU A 14 -11.28 33.44 -8.40
N PHE A 15 -12.56 33.45 -8.81
CA PHE A 15 -13.47 32.31 -8.62
C PHE A 15 -13.01 31.06 -9.41
N LEU A 16 -12.55 31.22 -10.64
CA LEU A 16 -12.01 30.12 -11.44
C LEU A 16 -10.74 29.55 -10.80
N GLY A 17 -9.85 30.41 -10.33
CA GLY A 17 -8.64 30.01 -9.64
C GLY A 17 -8.91 29.28 -8.32
N ALA A 18 -9.81 29.81 -7.50
CA ALA A 18 -10.24 29.16 -6.26
C ALA A 18 -10.92 27.82 -6.52
N GLY A 19 -11.83 27.75 -7.51
CA GLY A 19 -12.46 26.50 -7.91
C GLY A 19 -11.48 25.44 -8.38
N SER A 20 -10.52 25.81 -9.20
CA SER A 20 -9.44 24.92 -9.67
C SER A 20 -8.55 24.45 -8.52
N PHE A 21 -8.24 25.33 -7.57
CA PHE A 21 -7.45 24.99 -6.39
C PHE A 21 -8.21 23.99 -5.49
N VAL A 22 -9.48 24.24 -5.21
CA VAL A 22 -10.32 23.32 -4.41
C VAL A 22 -10.41 21.96 -5.08
N TYR A 23 -10.64 21.93 -6.39
CA TYR A 23 -10.69 20.69 -7.16
C TYR A 23 -9.35 19.93 -7.12
N GLY A 24 -8.24 20.64 -7.29
CA GLY A 24 -6.90 20.05 -7.24
C GLY A 24 -6.52 19.53 -5.84
N ALA A 25 -6.98 20.20 -4.78
CA ALA A 25 -6.73 19.81 -3.40
C ALA A 25 -7.63 18.66 -2.92
N TYR A 26 -8.74 18.40 -3.58
CA TYR A 26 -9.73 17.39 -3.15
C TYR A 26 -9.17 15.97 -3.11
N ILE A 27 -8.44 15.54 -4.16
CA ILE A 27 -7.89 14.19 -4.26
C ILE A 27 -6.82 13.93 -3.18
N PRO A 28 -5.78 14.77 -3.02
CA PRO A 28 -4.78 14.55 -1.97
C PRO A 28 -5.35 14.63 -0.55
N LEU A 29 -6.32 15.52 -0.30
CA LEU A 29 -6.98 15.62 1.00
C LEU A 29 -7.79 14.36 1.33
N LYS A 30 -8.52 13.81 0.35
CA LYS A 30 -9.25 12.56 0.49
C LYS A 30 -8.31 11.37 0.75
N ALA A 31 -7.18 11.31 0.04
CA ALA A 31 -6.17 10.27 0.23
C ALA A 31 -5.57 10.36 1.65
N TRP A 32 -5.22 11.55 2.11
CA TRP A 32 -4.72 11.78 3.46
C TRP A 32 -5.75 11.38 4.54
N ALA A 33 -7.00 11.80 4.41
CA ALA A 33 -8.07 11.40 5.32
C ALA A 33 -8.27 9.87 5.37
N ALA A 34 -8.17 9.20 4.22
CA ALA A 34 -8.26 7.74 4.15
C ALA A 34 -7.13 7.06 4.95
N GLN A 35 -5.89 7.57 4.91
CA GLN A 35 -4.79 7.02 5.70
C GLN A 35 -5.05 7.16 7.20
N ILE A 36 -5.55 8.31 7.67
CA ILE A 36 -5.94 8.48 9.08
C ILE A 36 -7.00 7.47 9.50
N LEU A 37 -8.03 7.27 8.66
CA LEU A 37 -9.10 6.31 8.96
C LEU A 37 -8.58 4.86 8.98
N LEU A 38 -7.60 4.54 8.13
CA LEU A 38 -6.94 3.23 8.12
C LEU A 38 -6.11 3.01 9.39
N ASP A 39 -5.35 4.00 9.83
CA ASP A 39 -4.59 3.94 11.09
C ASP A 39 -5.54 3.74 12.28
N MET A 40 -6.61 4.54 12.36
CA MET A 40 -7.62 4.38 13.42
C MET A 40 -8.31 3.00 13.37
N ALA A 41 -8.54 2.47 12.19
CA ALA A 41 -9.11 1.14 12.00
C ALA A 41 -8.14 0.04 12.44
N TRP A 42 -6.84 0.20 12.18
CA TRP A 42 -5.79 -0.68 12.66
C TRP A 42 -5.72 -0.70 14.20
N GLU A 43 -5.71 0.47 14.83
CA GLU A 43 -5.70 0.57 16.29
C GLU A 43 -6.93 -0.12 16.93
N ARG A 44 -8.13 0.04 16.34
CA ARG A 44 -9.33 -0.68 16.79
C ARG A 44 -9.17 -2.20 16.64
N ARG A 45 -8.51 -2.67 15.57
CA ARG A 45 -8.25 -4.09 15.38
C ARG A 45 -7.31 -4.65 16.45
N LEU A 46 -6.24 -3.93 16.78
CA LEU A 46 -5.33 -4.29 17.87
C LEU A 46 -6.04 -4.38 19.24
N GLN A 47 -7.11 -3.60 19.42
CA GLN A 47 -7.95 -3.64 20.61
C GLN A 47 -9.01 -4.78 20.57
N GLY A 48 -8.99 -5.63 19.54
CA GLY A 48 -9.90 -6.77 19.41
C GLY A 48 -11.27 -6.44 18.84
N ALA A 49 -11.46 -5.29 18.19
CA ALA A 49 -12.72 -4.96 17.52
C ALA A 49 -13.05 -5.97 16.42
N ALA A 50 -14.26 -6.56 16.47
CA ALA A 50 -14.73 -7.53 15.47
C ALA A 50 -14.90 -6.89 14.07
N ASP A 51 -15.36 -5.63 14.02
CA ASP A 51 -15.44 -4.84 12.79
C ASP A 51 -14.43 -3.68 12.89
N SER A 52 -13.35 -3.79 12.10
CA SER A 52 -12.30 -2.80 11.99
C SER A 52 -12.27 -2.12 10.62
N ARG A 53 -13.40 -2.09 9.90
CA ARG A 53 -13.47 -1.38 8.62
C ARG A 53 -13.18 0.12 8.82
N PRO A 54 -12.38 0.74 7.92
CA PRO A 54 -12.01 2.15 8.05
C PRO A 54 -13.21 3.10 7.91
N TRP A 55 -14.21 2.72 7.12
CA TRP A 55 -15.51 3.40 6.97
C TRP A 55 -16.64 2.38 6.73
N PRO A 56 -17.92 2.73 6.98
CA PRO A 56 -19.03 1.76 6.98
C PRO A 56 -19.25 0.98 5.67
N TRP A 57 -18.89 1.57 4.53
CA TRP A 57 -19.03 0.95 3.21
C TRP A 57 -17.70 0.45 2.63
N ALA A 58 -16.66 0.32 3.45
CA ALA A 58 -15.40 -0.24 3.00
C ALA A 58 -15.56 -1.73 2.69
N ASP A 59 -14.99 -2.15 1.56
CA ASP A 59 -14.93 -3.53 1.11
C ASP A 59 -13.63 -4.24 1.56
N THR A 60 -12.89 -3.62 2.46
CA THR A 60 -11.64 -4.11 3.05
C THR A 60 -11.50 -3.69 4.50
N ALA A 61 -10.60 -4.34 5.22
CA ALA A 61 -10.21 -4.00 6.58
C ALA A 61 -8.69 -4.12 6.75
N PRO A 62 -8.09 -3.44 7.73
CA PRO A 62 -6.71 -3.65 8.11
C PRO A 62 -6.45 -5.11 8.52
N LEU A 63 -5.37 -5.70 8.02
CA LEU A 63 -4.99 -7.08 8.30
C LEU A 63 -3.65 -7.21 9.01
N ALA A 64 -2.71 -6.30 8.69
CA ALA A 64 -1.37 -6.23 9.25
C ALA A 64 -0.83 -4.80 9.10
N ARG A 65 0.34 -4.54 9.67
CA ARG A 65 1.10 -3.29 9.45
C ARG A 65 2.52 -3.64 9.06
N ILE A 66 2.99 -3.13 7.92
CA ILE A 66 4.35 -3.35 7.45
C ILE A 66 5.20 -2.12 7.70
N ARG A 67 6.40 -2.33 8.28
CA ARG A 67 7.37 -1.27 8.55
C ARG A 67 8.74 -1.64 7.97
N GLN A 68 9.42 -0.64 7.43
CA GLN A 68 10.82 -0.74 7.02
C GLN A 68 11.59 0.45 7.59
N PRO A 69 12.34 0.24 8.70
CA PRO A 69 12.92 1.34 9.48
C PRO A 69 13.91 2.22 8.71
N ARG A 70 14.81 1.62 7.94
CA ARG A 70 15.85 2.36 7.19
C ARG A 70 15.27 3.35 6.17
N LEU A 71 14.11 3.05 5.60
CA LEU A 71 13.44 3.89 4.61
C LEU A 71 12.33 4.75 5.23
N GLY A 72 12.06 4.62 6.53
CA GLY A 72 10.98 5.32 7.22
C GLY A 72 9.59 4.91 6.73
N ILE A 73 9.43 3.66 6.30
CA ILE A 73 8.15 3.13 5.81
C ILE A 73 7.33 2.61 6.98
N ASP A 74 6.07 3.00 7.00
CA ASP A 74 5.07 2.52 7.94
C ASP A 74 3.70 2.55 7.22
N GLN A 75 3.11 1.37 6.94
CA GLN A 75 1.91 1.24 6.13
C GLN A 75 1.00 0.15 6.66
N VAL A 76 -0.30 0.44 6.72
CA VAL A 76 -1.33 -0.56 6.99
C VAL A 76 -1.50 -1.47 5.77
N VAL A 77 -1.46 -2.77 5.98
CA VAL A 77 -1.75 -3.80 4.98
C VAL A 77 -3.23 -4.17 5.07
N LEU A 78 -3.91 -4.15 3.94
CA LEU A 78 -5.34 -4.37 3.83
C LEU A 78 -5.68 -5.82 3.46
N GLU A 79 -6.86 -6.26 3.79
CA GLU A 79 -7.39 -7.55 3.35
C GLU A 79 -7.81 -7.47 1.88
N GLY A 80 -7.27 -8.41 1.05
CA GLY A 80 -7.48 -8.47 -0.39
C GLY A 80 -6.52 -7.60 -1.20
N SER A 81 -6.49 -7.84 -2.52
CA SER A 81 -5.57 -7.20 -3.47
C SER A 81 -6.26 -6.73 -4.76
N SER A 82 -7.57 -6.44 -4.68
CA SER A 82 -8.28 -5.83 -5.81
C SER A 82 -7.79 -4.41 -6.08
N GLY A 83 -7.96 -3.92 -7.31
CA GLY A 83 -7.55 -2.55 -7.66
C GLY A 83 -8.15 -1.47 -6.76
N ARG A 84 -9.38 -1.68 -6.23
CA ARG A 84 -10.01 -0.78 -5.27
C ARG A 84 -9.30 -0.77 -3.92
N VAL A 85 -8.91 -1.94 -3.42
CA VAL A 85 -8.15 -2.07 -2.17
C VAL A 85 -6.78 -1.43 -2.30
N LEU A 86 -6.05 -1.75 -3.38
CA LEU A 86 -4.70 -1.25 -3.63
C LEU A 86 -4.63 0.27 -3.85
N ALA A 87 -5.75 0.93 -4.13
CA ALA A 87 -5.82 2.39 -4.17
C ALA A 87 -5.60 3.04 -2.80
N PHE A 88 -5.86 2.31 -1.71
CA PHE A 88 -5.75 2.84 -0.34
C PHE A 88 -4.51 2.35 0.41
N GLY A 89 -3.95 1.21 0.05
CA GLY A 89 -2.79 0.64 0.72
C GLY A 89 -2.26 -0.63 0.06
N PRO A 90 -1.13 -1.18 0.53
CA PRO A 90 -0.75 -2.53 0.17
C PRO A 90 -1.80 -3.52 0.66
N GLY A 91 -2.02 -4.59 -0.10
CA GLY A 91 -3.08 -5.55 0.18
C GLY A 91 -2.56 -6.99 0.20
N HIS A 92 -3.08 -7.79 1.12
CA HIS A 92 -2.78 -9.21 1.22
C HIS A 92 -3.42 -9.97 0.07
N VAL A 93 -2.64 -10.78 -0.63
CA VAL A 93 -3.12 -11.57 -1.76
C VAL A 93 -3.87 -12.79 -1.27
N GLY A 94 -5.15 -12.90 -1.65
CA GLY A 94 -5.98 -14.06 -1.31
C GLY A 94 -5.36 -15.38 -1.83
N GLY A 95 -5.47 -16.44 -1.04
CA GLY A 95 -4.86 -17.73 -1.33
C GLY A 95 -3.43 -17.89 -0.82
N SER A 96 -2.74 -16.80 -0.42
CA SER A 96 -1.47 -16.89 0.31
C SER A 96 -1.72 -17.05 1.82
N ALA A 97 -0.66 -17.43 2.58
CA ALA A 97 -0.76 -17.55 4.03
C ALA A 97 -1.13 -16.21 4.68
N ARG A 98 -1.96 -16.24 5.71
CA ARG A 98 -2.29 -15.00 6.44
C ARG A 98 -1.07 -14.47 7.20
N PRO A 99 -0.91 -13.14 7.31
CA PRO A 99 0.07 -12.56 8.22
C PRO A 99 -0.01 -13.18 9.61
N GLY A 100 1.12 -13.67 10.10
CA GLY A 100 1.18 -14.36 11.40
C GLY A 100 1.05 -15.88 11.35
N SER A 101 0.58 -16.46 10.26
CA SER A 101 0.55 -17.92 10.05
C SER A 101 1.82 -18.39 9.35
N ALA A 102 2.11 -19.69 9.51
CA ALA A 102 3.19 -20.34 8.76
C ALA A 102 2.91 -20.36 7.26
N GLY A 103 3.94 -20.26 6.45
CA GLY A 103 3.88 -20.37 4.99
C GLY A 103 4.23 -19.07 4.27
N ASN A 104 3.79 -18.99 3.01
CA ASN A 104 4.10 -17.89 2.10
C ASN A 104 3.07 -16.75 2.23
N VAL A 105 3.42 -15.69 2.95
CA VAL A 105 2.62 -14.46 3.05
C VAL A 105 2.93 -13.56 1.86
N VAL A 106 1.94 -13.24 1.04
CA VAL A 106 2.12 -12.38 -0.14
C VAL A 106 1.34 -11.08 0.03
N ILE A 107 2.04 -9.96 -0.09
CA ILE A 107 1.47 -8.61 -0.03
C ILE A 107 1.76 -7.92 -1.37
N SER A 108 0.74 -7.38 -1.98
CA SER A 108 0.80 -6.66 -3.25
C SER A 108 0.55 -5.16 -3.05
N GLY A 109 1.10 -4.33 -3.91
CA GLY A 109 0.90 -2.88 -3.86
C GLY A 109 1.20 -2.21 -5.20
N HIS A 110 0.60 -1.03 -5.42
CA HIS A 110 0.90 -0.25 -6.62
C HIS A 110 2.34 0.26 -6.63
N ARG A 111 3.02 0.07 -7.77
CA ARG A 111 4.40 0.48 -8.04
C ARG A 111 4.62 1.99 -7.84
N ASP A 112 3.65 2.80 -8.25
CA ASP A 112 3.82 4.25 -8.32
C ASP A 112 3.54 4.94 -6.99
N THR A 113 2.92 4.24 -6.03
CA THR A 113 2.51 4.76 -4.73
C THR A 113 3.06 3.92 -3.58
N HIS A 114 2.26 2.98 -3.10
CA HIS A 114 2.52 2.27 -1.84
C HIS A 114 3.77 1.39 -1.87
N PHE A 115 4.15 0.83 -3.02
CA PHE A 115 5.32 -0.03 -3.16
C PHE A 115 6.45 0.56 -4.01
N ARG A 116 6.43 1.87 -4.26
CA ARG A 116 7.54 2.55 -4.92
C ARG A 116 8.86 2.38 -4.19
N TRP A 117 8.84 2.24 -2.88
CA TRP A 117 10.02 2.07 -2.05
C TRP A 117 10.71 0.71 -2.22
N LEU A 118 10.04 -0.32 -2.77
CA LEU A 118 10.64 -1.64 -2.98
C LEU A 118 11.92 -1.59 -3.83
N GLN A 119 12.01 -0.68 -4.81
CA GLN A 119 13.23 -0.48 -5.61
C GLN A 119 14.45 -0.03 -4.81
N ARG A 120 14.24 0.44 -3.55
CA ARG A 120 15.30 0.93 -2.67
C ARG A 120 15.72 -0.10 -1.62
N LEU A 121 15.06 -1.26 -1.58
CA LEU A 121 15.41 -2.35 -0.69
C LEU A 121 16.72 -3.00 -1.11
N GLN A 122 17.47 -3.43 -0.12
CA GLN A 122 18.73 -4.14 -0.27
C GLN A 122 18.66 -5.49 0.45
N ASN A 123 19.44 -6.46 -0.02
CA ASN A 123 19.60 -7.71 0.70
C ASN A 123 20.14 -7.42 2.12
N GLY A 124 19.56 -8.06 3.12
CA GLY A 124 19.84 -7.82 4.52
C GLY A 124 18.96 -6.80 5.20
N ASP A 125 18.15 -6.01 4.45
CA ASP A 125 17.18 -5.09 5.06
C ASP A 125 16.16 -5.83 5.91
N GLU A 126 15.80 -5.21 7.02
CA GLU A 126 14.76 -5.71 7.90
C GLU A 126 13.38 -5.19 7.49
N LEU A 127 12.40 -6.09 7.50
CA LEU A 127 10.98 -5.80 7.37
C LEU A 127 10.28 -6.27 8.64
N LEU A 128 9.50 -5.40 9.26
CA LEU A 128 8.67 -5.73 10.41
C LEU A 128 7.22 -5.84 9.96
N LEU A 129 6.61 -6.99 10.21
CA LEU A 129 5.20 -7.24 9.93
C LEU A 129 4.47 -7.41 11.26
N GLN A 130 3.75 -6.37 11.69
CA GLN A 130 2.89 -6.44 12.86
C GLN A 130 1.58 -7.12 12.49
N THR A 131 1.19 -8.09 13.29
CA THR A 131 -0.06 -8.84 13.16
C THR A 131 -1.11 -8.34 14.15
N ASP A 132 -2.35 -8.78 14.02
CA ASP A 132 -3.49 -8.35 14.85
C ASP A 132 -3.39 -8.79 16.34
N ASP A 133 -2.45 -9.68 16.66
CA ASP A 133 -2.06 -10.00 18.03
C ASP A 133 -1.09 -8.96 18.65
N GLY A 134 -0.79 -7.88 17.93
CA GLY A 134 0.11 -6.80 18.33
C GLY A 134 1.60 -7.14 18.23
N ARG A 135 1.96 -8.36 17.82
CA ARG A 135 3.36 -8.80 17.74
C ARG A 135 4.00 -8.41 16.42
N ASP A 136 5.25 -7.97 16.51
CA ASP A 136 6.11 -7.76 15.35
C ASP A 136 6.81 -9.06 14.96
N ARG A 137 6.69 -9.44 13.69
CA ARG A 137 7.46 -10.52 13.08
C ARG A 137 8.53 -9.89 12.20
N SER A 138 9.78 -10.13 12.54
CA SER A 138 10.92 -9.63 11.78
C SER A 138 11.26 -10.58 10.63
N TYR A 139 11.42 -10.00 9.45
CA TYR A 139 11.86 -10.68 8.23
C TYR A 139 13.08 -9.98 7.67
N ARG A 140 14.00 -10.75 7.08
CA ARG A 140 15.21 -10.23 6.42
C ARG A 140 15.10 -10.43 4.92
N VAL A 141 15.27 -9.37 4.16
CA VAL A 141 15.29 -9.40 2.69
C VAL A 141 16.48 -10.22 2.23
N VAL A 142 16.26 -11.21 1.38
CA VAL A 142 17.30 -12.07 0.83
C VAL A 142 17.45 -11.94 -0.67
N GLN A 143 16.37 -11.57 -1.37
CA GLN A 143 16.37 -11.50 -2.83
C GLN A 143 15.32 -10.53 -3.35
N SER A 144 15.66 -9.88 -4.46
CA SER A 144 14.69 -9.19 -5.31
C SER A 144 14.85 -9.71 -6.74
N ALA A 145 13.72 -10.06 -7.39
CA ALA A 145 13.72 -10.65 -8.73
C ALA A 145 12.55 -10.13 -9.57
N ILE A 146 12.70 -10.20 -10.90
CA ILE A 146 11.65 -9.87 -11.86
C ILE A 146 11.07 -11.18 -12.38
N HIS A 147 9.76 -11.30 -12.30
CA HIS A 147 8.99 -12.45 -12.74
C HIS A 147 7.95 -12.06 -13.77
N HIS A 148 7.53 -12.99 -14.61
CA HIS A 148 6.37 -12.80 -15.45
C HIS A 148 5.08 -13.04 -14.65
N GLU A 149 4.00 -12.32 -14.95
CA GLU A 149 2.73 -12.43 -14.20
C GLU A 149 2.08 -13.81 -14.28
N SER A 150 2.42 -14.61 -15.30
CA SER A 150 1.95 -16.00 -15.45
C SER A 150 2.69 -17.00 -14.55
N GLU A 151 3.72 -16.58 -13.82
CA GLU A 151 4.43 -17.45 -12.88
C GLU A 151 3.62 -17.61 -11.59
N ILE A 152 2.64 -18.51 -11.63
CA ILE A 152 1.69 -18.79 -10.54
C ILE A 152 2.42 -19.27 -9.27
N GLY A 153 3.59 -19.88 -9.39
CA GLY A 153 4.42 -20.35 -8.28
C GLY A 153 4.79 -19.28 -7.23
N LEU A 154 4.56 -18.00 -7.53
CA LEU A 154 4.71 -16.93 -6.53
C LEU A 154 3.70 -17.02 -5.38
N LEU A 155 2.55 -17.66 -5.59
CA LEU A 155 1.47 -17.84 -4.62
C LEU A 155 1.46 -19.23 -4.00
N GLU A 156 2.23 -20.18 -4.54
CA GLU A 156 2.22 -21.55 -4.04
C GLU A 156 2.66 -21.63 -2.59
N PRO A 157 2.04 -22.53 -1.80
CA PRO A 157 2.51 -22.86 -0.48
C PRO A 157 3.93 -23.43 -0.59
N LEU A 158 4.90 -22.74 -0.04
CA LEU A 158 6.26 -23.24 0.04
C LEU A 158 6.51 -23.87 1.41
N GLN A 159 7.45 -24.78 1.47
CA GLN A 159 7.93 -25.29 2.76
C GLN A 159 8.71 -24.17 3.46
N GLY A 160 8.24 -23.80 4.66
CA GLY A 160 8.83 -22.74 5.47
C GLY A 160 8.12 -21.38 5.34
N ASP A 161 8.41 -20.52 6.29
CA ASP A 161 7.81 -19.19 6.39
C ASP A 161 8.55 -18.20 5.52
N GLN A 162 7.82 -17.40 4.77
CA GLN A 162 8.38 -16.29 4.00
C GLN A 162 7.39 -15.14 3.82
N LEU A 163 7.93 -13.97 3.58
CA LEU A 163 7.20 -12.77 3.20
C LEU A 163 7.59 -12.38 1.78
N ARG A 164 6.62 -12.25 0.89
CA ARG A 164 6.82 -11.73 -0.47
C ARG A 164 6.09 -10.42 -0.64
N LEU A 165 6.81 -9.41 -1.14
CA LEU A 165 6.24 -8.12 -1.54
C LEU A 165 6.24 -8.04 -3.05
N LEU A 166 5.07 -7.79 -3.64
CA LEU A 166 4.81 -7.89 -5.07
C LEU A 166 4.34 -6.55 -5.64
N THR A 167 4.96 -6.08 -6.72
CA THR A 167 4.49 -4.90 -7.45
C THR A 167 4.72 -5.03 -8.96
N CYS A 168 4.13 -4.14 -9.75
CA CYS A 168 4.38 -4.08 -11.20
C CYS A 168 5.81 -3.62 -11.50
N TYR A 169 6.35 -4.04 -12.65
CA TYR A 169 7.67 -3.64 -13.16
C TYR A 169 7.55 -3.28 -14.65
N PRO A 170 8.41 -2.36 -15.19
CA PRO A 170 9.46 -1.58 -14.53
C PRO A 170 8.91 -0.38 -13.73
N PHE A 171 9.75 0.16 -12.81
CA PHE A 171 9.35 1.26 -11.90
C PHE A 171 9.18 2.62 -12.59
N ASP A 172 9.74 2.81 -13.78
CA ASP A 172 9.69 4.02 -14.60
C ASP A 172 8.65 3.97 -15.72
N ALA A 173 7.87 2.88 -15.83
CA ALA A 173 6.85 2.77 -16.87
C ALA A 173 5.75 3.83 -16.70
N VAL A 174 5.44 4.52 -17.79
CA VAL A 174 4.41 5.57 -17.84
C VAL A 174 3.00 4.99 -17.75
N SER A 175 2.78 3.78 -18.28
CA SER A 175 1.50 3.10 -18.25
C SER A 175 1.36 2.16 -17.06
N ALA A 176 0.16 2.08 -16.51
CA ALA A 176 -0.17 1.12 -15.47
C ALA A 176 -0.20 -0.33 -16.00
N GLY A 177 0.07 -1.30 -15.14
CA GLY A 177 0.06 -2.71 -15.50
C GLY A 177 1.38 -3.18 -16.12
N GLY A 178 1.31 -4.07 -17.10
CA GLY A 178 2.45 -4.76 -17.71
C GLY A 178 2.55 -6.21 -17.22
N ALA A 179 3.26 -7.04 -17.98
CA ALA A 179 3.36 -8.48 -17.71
C ALA A 179 4.41 -8.83 -16.65
N GLN A 180 5.24 -7.90 -16.24
CA GLN A 180 6.32 -8.14 -15.28
C GLN A 180 5.97 -7.70 -13.87
N ARG A 181 6.46 -8.46 -12.90
CA ARG A 181 6.32 -8.22 -11.46
C ARG A 181 7.69 -8.15 -10.81
N TYR A 182 7.88 -7.14 -9.98
CA TYR A 182 9.03 -7.06 -9.09
C TYR A 182 8.65 -7.72 -7.77
N VAL A 183 9.41 -8.73 -7.37
CA VAL A 183 9.16 -9.53 -6.19
C VAL A 183 10.33 -9.41 -5.24
N VAL A 184 10.07 -8.98 -4.02
CA VAL A 184 11.03 -9.02 -2.91
C VAL A 184 10.68 -10.22 -2.06
N THR A 185 11.65 -11.08 -1.78
CA THR A 185 11.51 -12.23 -0.89
C THR A 185 12.32 -12.01 0.39
N ALA A 186 11.64 -12.23 1.52
CA ALA A 186 12.25 -12.12 2.85
C ALA A 186 11.89 -13.34 3.70
N TYR A 187 12.83 -13.80 4.53
CA TYR A 187 12.66 -14.91 5.47
C TYR A 187 12.65 -14.40 6.90
N PRO A 188 12.04 -15.15 7.86
CA PRO A 188 12.07 -14.79 9.28
C PRO A 188 13.48 -14.53 9.75
N ALA A 189 13.69 -13.41 10.44
CA ALA A 189 14.98 -13.08 11.04
C ALA A 189 15.13 -13.90 12.33
N GLY A 190 15.97 -14.95 12.30
CA GLY A 190 16.21 -15.83 13.45
C GLY A 190 15.73 -17.28 13.24
N ALA A 191 15.46 -17.65 11.97
CA ALA A 191 15.33 -19.07 11.59
C ALA A 191 16.68 -19.68 11.28
#